data_7ab38563273410ff6f4af0ec72c5af58
#
_entry.id   7ab38563273410ff6f4af0ec72c5af58
#
_cell.length_a   1.000
_cell.length_b   1.000
_cell.length_c   1.000
_cell.angle_alpha   90.00
_cell.angle_beta   90.00
_cell.angle_gamma   90.00
#
_symmetry.space_group_name_H-M   'P 1'
#
loop_
_entity.id
_entity.type
_entity.pdbx_description
1 polymer ?
#
loop_
_entity_poly.entity_id
_entity_poly.type
_entity_poly.pdbx_seq_one_letter_code
_entity_poly.pdbx_strand_id
1 'polypeptide(L)'
;MKTTIYLNNENLIAGMTVKDEAELEFNNMALHICENPENVVRNRKKLAASLHCELDNFVCANQTHSSNFQRVTLADKGRGADRLDTAIADTDALYTYEPNLLLCSFTADCVPVFFYNEVNGLIGVVHSGWQGTVKEITLKLFEHLKQVEHCNPSDLRVQIGAALSQEKFEVDEDVYVKFKNLGYADDFIYYNNQTNKYHIDNQQTVKKQCELAGISTEQITIDPTCTYLSPDGFSYRQDKQSGRHLSFIMKKGD
;
A
#
# COMPACT_ATOMS: atom_id res chain seq x y z
N MET A 1 14.23 11.62 9.14
CA MET A 1 13.10 10.80 8.67
C MET A 1 13.59 9.85 7.60
N LYS A 2 13.50 8.56 7.84
CA LYS A 2 13.88 7.52 6.88
C LYS A 2 12.73 7.19 5.94
N THR A 3 13.02 7.03 4.65
CA THR A 3 12.08 6.64 3.59
C THR A 3 12.78 5.72 2.59
N THR A 4 12.06 4.73 2.08
CA THR A 4 12.46 3.96 0.89
C THR A 4 11.78 4.60 -0.32
N ILE A 5 12.57 5.08 -1.28
CA ILE A 5 12.05 5.68 -2.52
C ILE A 5 12.07 4.61 -3.61
N TYR A 6 10.91 4.30 -4.16
CA TYR A 6 10.75 3.33 -5.26
C TYR A 6 10.83 4.00 -6.63
N LEU A 7 10.33 5.24 -6.72
CA LEU A 7 10.32 6.03 -7.94
C LEU A 7 10.55 7.50 -7.61
N ASN A 8 11.44 8.16 -8.33
CA ASN A 8 11.63 9.59 -8.26
C ASN A 8 12.19 10.08 -9.61
N ASN A 9 11.33 10.60 -10.44
CA ASN A 9 11.70 11.24 -11.71
C ASN A 9 11.10 12.66 -11.78
N GLU A 10 11.16 13.29 -12.95
CA GLU A 10 10.65 14.65 -13.14
C GLU A 10 9.16 14.76 -12.82
N ASN A 11 8.36 13.74 -13.16
CA ASN A 11 6.91 13.78 -13.12
C ASN A 11 6.29 13.09 -11.88
N LEU A 12 6.98 12.11 -11.30
CA LEU A 12 6.42 11.21 -10.29
C LEU A 12 7.37 11.01 -9.12
N ILE A 13 6.78 10.84 -7.94
CA ILE A 13 7.49 10.33 -6.78
C ILE A 13 6.62 9.27 -6.08
N ALA A 14 7.24 8.13 -5.71
CA ALA A 14 6.61 7.10 -4.92
C ALA A 14 7.59 6.49 -3.92
N GLY A 15 7.11 6.18 -2.74
CA GLY A 15 7.94 5.62 -1.68
C GLY A 15 7.15 5.18 -0.47
N MET A 16 7.88 4.72 0.53
CA MET A 16 7.33 4.28 1.80
C MET A 16 8.18 4.84 2.95
N THR A 17 7.54 5.43 3.97
CA THR A 17 8.25 5.78 5.21
C THR A 17 8.59 4.51 5.97
N VAL A 18 9.73 4.48 6.64
CA VAL A 18 10.15 3.36 7.47
C VAL A 18 10.35 3.80 8.91
N LYS A 19 10.43 2.85 9.83
CA LYS A 19 10.69 3.10 11.24
C LYS A 19 12.01 3.86 11.40
N ASP A 20 12.02 4.88 12.25
CA ASP A 20 13.17 5.72 12.51
C ASP A 20 13.20 6.15 13.98
N GLU A 21 14.15 5.64 14.75
CA GLU A 21 14.26 5.89 16.19
C GLU A 21 14.56 7.36 16.53
N ALA A 22 15.03 8.14 15.56
CA ALA A 22 15.27 9.56 15.74
C ALA A 22 14.01 10.43 15.60
N GLU A 23 12.88 9.83 15.19
CA GLU A 23 11.63 10.55 14.94
C GLU A 23 10.58 10.28 16.03
N LEU A 24 9.61 11.19 16.14
CA LEU A 24 8.47 11.04 17.06
C LEU A 24 7.72 9.73 16.76
N GLU A 25 7.37 9.00 17.82
CA GLU A 25 6.71 7.69 17.69
C GLU A 25 7.39 6.77 16.65
N PHE A 26 8.72 6.83 16.59
CA PHE A 26 9.53 6.05 15.64
C PHE A 26 9.19 6.29 14.16
N ASN A 27 8.70 7.47 13.80
CA ASN A 27 8.21 7.81 12.46
C ASN A 27 6.85 7.16 12.11
N ASN A 28 6.01 6.87 13.10
CA ASN A 28 4.64 6.41 12.88
C ASN A 28 3.84 7.46 12.08
N MET A 29 3.11 6.99 11.07
CA MET A 29 2.31 7.84 10.18
C MET A 29 0.80 7.66 10.35
N ALA A 30 0.34 6.77 11.24
CA ALA A 30 -1.07 6.42 11.37
C ALA A 30 -1.73 7.07 12.59
N LEU A 31 -2.77 7.85 12.34
CA LEU A 31 -3.57 8.51 13.39
C LEU A 31 -4.45 7.54 14.20
N HIS A 32 -4.78 6.37 13.65
CA HIS A 32 -5.64 5.39 14.32
C HIS A 32 -4.88 4.52 15.34
N ILE A 33 -3.56 4.59 15.36
CA ILE A 33 -2.70 3.90 16.30
C ILE A 33 -1.47 4.78 16.62
N CYS A 34 -1.56 5.55 17.67
CA CYS A 34 -0.52 6.48 18.10
C CYS A 34 -0.71 6.81 19.59
N GLU A 35 0.36 7.23 20.24
CA GLU A 35 0.29 7.77 21.60
C GLU A 35 -0.24 9.22 21.60
N ASN A 36 0.22 10.02 20.61
CA ASN A 36 -0.20 11.39 20.45
C ASN A 36 -0.41 11.74 18.97
N PRO A 37 -1.67 12.02 18.53
CA PRO A 37 -1.96 12.39 17.15
C PRO A 37 -1.15 13.59 16.62
N GLU A 38 -0.78 14.55 17.47
CA GLU A 38 0.04 15.69 17.06
C GLU A 38 1.43 15.26 16.59
N ASN A 39 2.00 14.21 17.18
CA ASN A 39 3.30 13.66 16.77
C ASN A 39 3.21 13.09 15.36
N VAL A 40 2.14 12.35 15.08
CA VAL A 40 1.89 11.80 13.73
C VAL A 40 1.72 12.93 12.71
N VAL A 41 0.96 13.97 13.04
CA VAL A 41 0.81 15.15 12.16
C VAL A 41 2.16 15.83 11.90
N ARG A 42 3.03 15.94 12.92
CA ARG A 42 4.39 16.48 12.75
C ARG A 42 5.24 15.61 11.82
N ASN A 43 5.18 14.28 11.96
CA ASN A 43 5.87 13.36 11.06
C ASN A 43 5.38 13.54 9.61
N ARG A 44 4.07 13.62 9.40
CA ARG A 44 3.48 13.88 8.06
C ARG A 44 3.91 15.23 7.48
N LYS A 45 3.98 16.29 8.30
CA LYS A 45 4.50 17.60 7.85
C LYS A 45 5.97 17.54 7.45
N LYS A 46 6.80 16.77 8.18
CA LYS A 46 8.20 16.55 7.79
C LYS A 46 8.30 15.80 6.46
N LEU A 47 7.45 14.79 6.25
CA LEU A 47 7.38 14.08 4.98
C LEU A 47 6.98 15.04 3.85
N ALA A 48 5.93 15.83 4.04
CA ALA A 48 5.46 16.82 3.08
C ALA A 48 6.59 17.77 2.65
N ALA A 49 7.30 18.34 3.64
CA ALA A 49 8.44 19.23 3.38
C ALA A 49 9.55 18.53 2.58
N SER A 50 9.85 17.25 2.87
CA SER A 50 10.86 16.48 2.13
C SER A 50 10.46 16.15 0.70
N LEU A 51 9.15 16.13 0.43
CA LEU A 51 8.56 15.89 -0.89
C LEU A 51 8.22 17.20 -1.64
N HIS A 52 8.58 18.35 -1.07
CA HIS A 52 8.28 19.69 -1.60
C HIS A 52 6.77 19.92 -1.82
N CYS A 53 5.96 19.42 -0.90
CA CYS A 53 4.50 19.61 -0.89
C CYS A 53 4.01 20.03 0.50
N GLU A 54 2.72 20.31 0.62
CA GLU A 54 2.07 20.66 1.88
C GLU A 54 1.28 19.48 2.45
N LEU A 55 0.97 19.53 3.75
CA LEU A 55 0.13 18.49 4.38
C LEU A 55 -1.23 18.35 3.68
N ASP A 56 -1.78 19.45 3.19
CA ASP A 56 -3.04 19.45 2.43
C ASP A 56 -2.99 18.64 1.14
N ASN A 57 -1.82 18.35 0.59
CA ASN A 57 -1.72 17.49 -0.59
C ASN A 57 -2.05 16.02 -0.29
N PHE A 58 -2.02 15.62 0.98
CA PHE A 58 -2.31 14.23 1.38
C PHE A 58 -3.77 13.90 1.17
N VAL A 59 -4.02 12.70 0.63
CA VAL A 59 -5.35 12.09 0.56
C VAL A 59 -5.25 10.71 1.17
N CYS A 60 -5.93 10.53 2.30
CA CYS A 60 -5.88 9.32 3.10
C CYS A 60 -7.27 8.69 3.20
N ALA A 61 -7.32 7.37 3.22
CA ALA A 61 -8.54 6.60 3.42
C ALA A 61 -8.57 5.94 4.81
N ASN A 62 -9.78 5.71 5.31
CA ASN A 62 -10.04 4.81 6.42
C ASN A 62 -10.08 3.37 5.88
N GLN A 63 -8.95 2.69 5.97
CA GLN A 63 -8.72 1.34 5.45
C GLN A 63 -9.40 0.31 6.36
N THR A 64 -10.27 -0.52 5.78
CA THR A 64 -11.10 -1.51 6.50
C THR A 64 -10.83 -2.94 6.03
N HIS A 65 -9.77 -3.16 5.26
CA HIS A 65 -9.48 -4.42 4.58
C HIS A 65 -10.63 -4.85 3.66
N SER A 66 -11.22 -3.87 3.01
CA SER A 66 -12.28 -4.04 2.00
C SER A 66 -11.70 -4.40 0.63
N SER A 67 -12.55 -4.42 -0.38
CA SER A 67 -12.15 -4.38 -1.80
C SER A 67 -12.59 -3.08 -2.48
N ASN A 68 -12.90 -2.04 -1.69
CA ASN A 68 -13.35 -0.77 -2.19
C ASN A 68 -12.18 0.10 -2.61
N PHE A 69 -12.35 0.80 -3.72
CA PHE A 69 -11.40 1.77 -4.23
C PHE A 69 -12.13 3.02 -4.71
N GLN A 70 -11.44 4.14 -4.73
CA GLN A 70 -12.02 5.42 -5.11
C GLN A 70 -11.09 6.23 -6.01
N ARG A 71 -11.64 6.78 -7.08
CA ARG A 71 -11.01 7.88 -7.80
C ARG A 71 -11.12 9.15 -6.97
N VAL A 72 -10.00 9.83 -6.77
CA VAL A 72 -9.94 11.09 -6.03
C VAL A 72 -9.55 12.24 -6.95
N THR A 73 -10.00 13.43 -6.57
CA THR A 73 -9.80 14.67 -7.31
C THR A 73 -9.26 15.76 -6.38
N LEU A 74 -8.97 16.94 -6.90
CA LEU A 74 -8.56 18.09 -6.09
C LEU A 74 -9.57 18.46 -5.01
N ALA A 75 -10.84 18.08 -5.14
CA ALA A 75 -11.87 18.28 -4.09
C ALA A 75 -11.63 17.42 -2.84
N ASP A 76 -10.84 16.32 -2.97
CA ASP A 76 -10.48 15.43 -1.86
C ASP A 76 -9.17 15.83 -1.17
N LYS A 77 -8.52 16.90 -1.62
CA LYS A 77 -7.26 17.40 -1.06
C LYS A 77 -7.40 17.64 0.45
N GLY A 78 -6.44 17.14 1.23
CA GLY A 78 -6.40 17.27 2.68
C GLY A 78 -7.24 16.26 3.46
N ARG A 79 -8.03 15.42 2.80
CA ARG A 79 -8.85 14.42 3.50
C ARG A 79 -8.00 13.39 4.22
N GLY A 80 -8.25 13.24 5.53
CA GLY A 80 -7.51 12.31 6.40
C GLY A 80 -6.05 12.73 6.67
N ALA A 81 -5.62 13.93 6.24
CA ALA A 81 -4.25 14.41 6.38
C ALA A 81 -3.85 14.67 7.85
N ASP A 82 -4.72 15.28 8.62
CA ASP A 82 -4.52 15.65 10.03
C ASP A 82 -5.57 15.06 10.99
N ARG A 83 -6.69 14.57 10.46
CA ARG A 83 -7.83 14.03 11.23
C ARG A 83 -8.43 12.80 10.54
N LEU A 84 -8.75 11.77 11.35
CA LEU A 84 -9.33 10.51 10.85
C LEU A 84 -10.77 10.68 10.33
N ASP A 85 -11.55 11.53 10.95
CA ASP A 85 -12.97 11.72 10.62
C ASP A 85 -13.20 12.40 9.27
N THR A 86 -12.15 12.97 8.66
CA THR A 86 -12.19 13.54 7.31
C THR A 86 -11.69 12.56 6.24
N ALA A 87 -11.13 11.40 6.63
CA ALA A 87 -10.61 10.40 5.71
C ALA A 87 -11.71 9.86 4.78
N ILE A 88 -11.31 9.37 3.62
CA ILE A 88 -12.23 8.70 2.70
C ILE A 88 -12.70 7.39 3.36
N ALA A 89 -14.01 7.26 3.55
CA ALA A 89 -14.58 6.15 4.32
C ALA A 89 -14.46 4.82 3.57
N ASP A 90 -14.25 3.72 4.34
CA ASP A 90 -14.33 2.32 3.88
C ASP A 90 -13.66 2.07 2.52
N THR A 91 -12.40 2.52 2.39
CA THR A 91 -11.66 2.50 1.13
C THR A 91 -10.24 2.00 1.36
N ASP A 92 -9.78 1.05 0.53
CA ASP A 92 -8.45 0.46 0.63
C ASP A 92 -7.57 0.70 -0.60
N ALA A 93 -8.09 1.41 -1.62
CA ALA A 93 -7.26 1.88 -2.73
C ALA A 93 -7.74 3.24 -3.25
N LEU A 94 -6.77 4.05 -3.64
CA LEU A 94 -7.00 5.39 -4.21
C LEU A 94 -6.28 5.52 -5.54
N TYR A 95 -6.91 6.21 -6.51
CA TYR A 95 -6.26 6.57 -7.76
C TYR A 95 -6.70 7.94 -8.26
N THR A 96 -5.85 8.59 -9.06
CA THR A 96 -6.12 9.92 -9.61
C THR A 96 -5.35 10.16 -10.91
N TYR A 97 -5.78 11.17 -11.65
CA TYR A 97 -5.04 11.77 -12.77
C TYR A 97 -4.51 13.16 -12.41
N GLU A 98 -4.94 13.69 -11.25
CA GLU A 98 -4.62 15.04 -10.82
C GLU A 98 -3.19 15.15 -10.30
N PRO A 99 -2.46 16.22 -10.63
CA PRO A 99 -1.18 16.51 -10.01
C PRO A 99 -1.36 17.03 -8.58
N ASN A 100 -0.28 17.02 -7.83
CA ASN A 100 -0.20 17.58 -6.48
C ASN A 100 -1.18 16.96 -5.46
N LEU A 101 -1.64 15.73 -5.69
CA LEU A 101 -2.30 14.90 -4.69
C LEU A 101 -1.35 13.77 -4.27
N LEU A 102 -1.02 13.72 -2.99
CA LEU A 102 -0.23 12.65 -2.39
C LEU A 102 -1.17 11.56 -1.90
N LEU A 103 -1.33 10.50 -2.69
CA LEU A 103 -2.15 9.35 -2.32
C LEU A 103 -1.44 8.52 -1.27
N CYS A 104 -2.13 8.22 -0.17
CA CYS A 104 -1.56 7.59 1.02
C CYS A 104 -2.21 6.25 1.33
N SER A 105 -1.38 5.25 1.69
CA SER A 105 -1.80 3.97 2.25
C SER A 105 -0.96 3.63 3.47
N PHE A 106 -1.58 3.08 4.53
CA PHE A 106 -0.92 2.77 5.78
C PHE A 106 -0.80 1.26 5.95
N THR A 107 0.43 0.78 6.24
CA THR A 107 0.70 -0.65 6.36
C THR A 107 1.60 -0.95 7.57
N ALA A 108 1.42 -2.13 8.14
CA ALA A 108 2.39 -2.86 8.95
C ALA A 108 2.11 -4.34 8.65
N ASP A 109 2.93 -4.94 7.78
CA ASP A 109 2.83 -6.27 7.21
C ASP A 109 1.95 -6.41 5.95
N CYS A 110 0.87 -5.64 5.81
CA CYS A 110 0.03 -5.67 4.60
C CYS A 110 0.81 -5.20 3.37
N VAL A 111 0.46 -5.71 2.20
CA VAL A 111 1.13 -5.41 0.94
C VAL A 111 0.67 -4.05 0.40
N PRO A 112 1.55 -3.03 0.30
CA PRO A 112 1.26 -1.82 -0.44
C PRO A 112 1.57 -2.02 -1.92
N VAL A 113 0.67 -1.57 -2.80
CA VAL A 113 0.87 -1.62 -4.24
C VAL A 113 0.79 -0.20 -4.79
N PHE A 114 1.83 0.21 -5.50
CA PHE A 114 1.87 1.47 -6.23
C PHE A 114 1.72 1.17 -7.71
N PHE A 115 0.97 1.99 -8.41
CA PHE A 115 0.86 1.87 -9.86
C PHE A 115 0.80 3.24 -10.52
N TYR A 116 1.27 3.30 -11.75
CA TYR A 116 1.26 4.50 -12.55
C TYR A 116 1.23 4.20 -14.04
N ASN A 117 0.78 5.19 -14.81
CA ASN A 117 0.75 5.18 -16.26
C ASN A 117 1.26 6.54 -16.75
N GLU A 118 2.48 6.55 -17.33
CA GLU A 118 3.12 7.78 -17.80
C GLU A 118 2.44 8.37 -19.04
N VAL A 119 1.68 7.57 -19.80
CA VAL A 119 1.01 8.02 -21.02
C VAL A 119 -0.16 8.94 -20.72
N ASN A 120 -0.99 8.57 -19.71
CA ASN A 120 -2.20 9.33 -19.37
C ASN A 120 -2.15 10.01 -17.99
N GLY A 121 -1.04 9.84 -17.25
CA GLY A 121 -0.82 10.48 -15.95
C GLY A 121 -1.60 9.88 -14.79
N LEU A 122 -2.16 8.67 -14.94
CA LEU A 122 -2.78 7.92 -13.85
C LEU A 122 -1.74 7.51 -12.82
N ILE A 123 -2.07 7.70 -11.54
CA ILE A 123 -1.33 7.15 -10.40
C ILE A 123 -2.31 6.53 -9.40
N GLY A 124 -1.82 5.59 -8.59
CA GLY A 124 -2.62 5.05 -7.50
C GLY A 124 -1.83 4.24 -6.48
N VAL A 125 -2.48 3.97 -5.36
CA VAL A 125 -1.97 3.15 -4.26
C VAL A 125 -3.05 2.21 -3.76
N VAL A 126 -2.67 0.96 -3.44
CA VAL A 126 -3.56 -0.07 -2.89
C VAL A 126 -3.02 -0.55 -1.55
N HIS A 127 -3.89 -0.71 -0.57
CA HIS A 127 -3.68 -1.48 0.64
C HIS A 127 -4.21 -2.89 0.43
N SER A 128 -3.33 -3.86 0.21
CA SER A 128 -3.70 -5.26 0.06
C SER A 128 -3.26 -6.08 1.28
N GLY A 129 -3.96 -5.91 2.40
CA GLY A 129 -3.91 -6.85 3.50
C GLY A 129 -4.50 -8.19 3.06
N TRP A 130 -4.24 -9.30 3.78
CA TRP A 130 -4.68 -10.63 3.39
C TRP A 130 -6.18 -10.71 3.07
N GLN A 131 -7.03 -9.97 3.80
CA GLN A 131 -8.47 -9.92 3.54
C GLN A 131 -8.79 -9.19 2.22
N GLY A 132 -8.08 -8.09 1.93
CA GLY A 132 -8.19 -7.39 0.65
C GLY A 132 -7.71 -8.26 -0.51
N THR A 133 -6.62 -9.02 -0.30
CA THR A 133 -6.09 -9.96 -1.30
C THR A 133 -7.11 -11.06 -1.63
N VAL A 134 -7.71 -11.71 -0.62
CA VAL A 134 -8.72 -12.76 -0.89
C VAL A 134 -10.06 -12.20 -1.41
N LYS A 135 -10.30 -10.90 -1.24
CA LYS A 135 -11.40 -10.17 -1.90
C LYS A 135 -11.02 -9.64 -3.27
N GLU A 136 -9.76 -9.88 -3.71
CA GLU A 136 -9.22 -9.53 -5.02
C GLU A 136 -9.23 -8.02 -5.31
N ILE A 137 -8.92 -7.19 -4.30
CA ILE A 137 -8.93 -5.72 -4.46
C ILE A 137 -8.06 -5.26 -5.62
N THR A 138 -6.84 -5.81 -5.75
CA THR A 138 -5.89 -5.42 -6.79
C THR A 138 -6.38 -5.82 -8.18
N LEU A 139 -6.88 -7.06 -8.33
CA LEU A 139 -7.46 -7.53 -9.60
C LEU A 139 -8.66 -6.67 -10.01
N LYS A 140 -9.61 -6.46 -9.10
CA LYS A 140 -10.83 -5.66 -9.35
C LYS A 140 -10.53 -4.23 -9.73
N LEU A 141 -9.56 -3.60 -9.07
CA LEU A 141 -9.15 -2.25 -9.42
C LEU A 141 -8.56 -2.19 -10.83
N PHE A 142 -7.64 -3.08 -11.19
CA PHE A 142 -7.04 -3.06 -12.52
C PHE A 142 -8.03 -3.44 -13.62
N GLU A 143 -8.96 -4.34 -13.36
CA GLU A 143 -10.08 -4.61 -14.28
C GLU A 143 -10.96 -3.37 -14.46
N HIS A 144 -11.28 -2.64 -13.38
CA HIS A 144 -12.01 -1.38 -13.46
C HIS A 144 -11.24 -0.33 -14.28
N LEU A 145 -9.94 -0.16 -14.05
CA LEU A 145 -9.11 0.77 -14.83
C LEU A 145 -9.12 0.42 -16.31
N LYS A 146 -9.09 -0.86 -16.66
CA LYS A 146 -9.16 -1.33 -18.04
C LYS A 146 -10.55 -1.11 -18.66
N GLN A 147 -11.62 -1.45 -17.94
CA GLN A 147 -12.98 -1.48 -18.50
C GLN A 147 -13.66 -0.12 -18.48
N VAL A 148 -13.44 0.67 -17.42
CA VAL A 148 -14.15 1.94 -17.17
C VAL A 148 -13.27 3.15 -17.50
N GLU A 149 -12.00 3.13 -17.08
CA GLU A 149 -11.06 4.22 -17.34
C GLU A 149 -10.30 4.04 -18.66
N HIS A 150 -10.55 2.93 -19.39
CA HIS A 150 -9.94 2.60 -20.67
C HIS A 150 -8.40 2.59 -20.65
N CYS A 151 -7.81 2.27 -19.50
CA CYS A 151 -6.37 2.10 -19.37
C CYS A 151 -5.91 0.81 -20.07
N ASN A 152 -4.89 0.91 -20.93
CA ASN A 152 -4.26 -0.27 -21.48
C ASN A 152 -3.31 -0.88 -20.43
N PRO A 153 -3.45 -2.16 -20.04
CA PRO A 153 -2.54 -2.80 -19.09
C PRO A 153 -1.05 -2.74 -19.47
N SER A 154 -0.73 -2.69 -20.77
CA SER A 154 0.66 -2.58 -21.26
C SER A 154 1.34 -1.25 -20.87
N ASP A 155 0.56 -0.20 -20.57
CA ASP A 155 1.07 1.12 -20.23
C ASP A 155 1.24 1.30 -18.71
N LEU A 156 0.71 0.36 -17.92
CA LEU A 156 0.83 0.38 -16.47
C LEU A 156 2.21 -0.09 -16.01
N ARG A 157 2.69 0.49 -14.93
CA ARG A 157 3.84 0.02 -14.15
C ARG A 157 3.39 -0.17 -12.72
N VAL A 158 3.85 -1.26 -12.09
CA VAL A 158 3.45 -1.64 -10.73
C VAL A 158 4.69 -1.85 -9.88
N GLN A 159 4.72 -1.24 -8.71
CA GLN A 159 5.66 -1.51 -7.64
C GLN A 159 4.91 -2.10 -6.45
N ILE A 160 5.25 -3.30 -6.06
CA ILE A 160 4.82 -3.92 -4.81
C ILE A 160 5.86 -3.58 -3.76
N GLY A 161 5.46 -2.92 -2.67
CA GLY A 161 6.37 -2.49 -1.62
C GLY A 161 6.64 -3.56 -0.57
N ALA A 162 7.51 -3.22 0.40
CA ALA A 162 7.88 -4.09 1.51
C ALA A 162 6.64 -4.53 2.31
N ALA A 163 6.61 -5.81 2.71
CA ALA A 163 5.49 -6.43 3.40
C ALA A 163 5.96 -7.61 4.26
N LEU A 164 5.05 -8.33 4.88
CA LEU A 164 5.36 -9.57 5.60
C LEU A 164 5.78 -10.66 4.61
N SER A 165 6.97 -11.24 4.78
CA SER A 165 7.44 -12.34 3.93
C SER A 165 6.64 -13.63 4.15
N GLN A 166 6.68 -14.53 3.17
CA GLN A 166 6.06 -15.86 3.27
C GLN A 166 6.49 -16.61 4.54
N GLU A 167 7.79 -16.55 4.89
CA GLU A 167 8.32 -17.18 6.11
C GLU A 167 7.61 -16.73 7.37
N LYS A 168 7.24 -15.45 7.45
CA LYS A 168 6.63 -14.82 8.63
C LYS A 168 5.11 -14.73 8.56
N PHE A 169 4.51 -14.94 7.38
CA PHE A 169 3.06 -14.96 7.23
C PHE A 169 2.51 -16.38 7.44
N GLU A 170 2.67 -16.86 8.67
CA GLU A 170 2.11 -18.11 9.16
C GLU A 170 0.65 -17.93 9.54
N VAL A 171 -0.22 -18.83 9.08
CA VAL A 171 -1.68 -18.76 9.26
C VAL A 171 -2.29 -20.13 9.57
N ASP A 172 -3.49 -20.11 10.12
CA ASP A 172 -4.32 -21.29 10.33
C ASP A 172 -5.09 -21.67 9.06
N GLU A 173 -5.74 -22.82 9.10
CA GLU A 173 -6.49 -23.40 7.97
C GLU A 173 -7.60 -22.47 7.47
N ASP A 174 -8.23 -21.70 8.35
CA ASP A 174 -9.33 -20.77 8.00
C ASP A 174 -8.88 -19.68 7.02
N VAL A 175 -7.66 -19.18 7.15
CA VAL A 175 -7.06 -18.20 6.21
C VAL A 175 -6.57 -18.93 4.95
N TYR A 176 -5.88 -20.08 5.13
CA TYR A 176 -5.41 -20.91 4.02
C TYR A 176 -6.53 -21.23 3.02
N VAL A 177 -7.68 -21.70 3.50
CA VAL A 177 -8.83 -22.06 2.63
C VAL A 177 -9.30 -20.87 1.80
N LYS A 178 -9.24 -19.66 2.33
CA LYS A 178 -9.61 -18.45 1.57
C LYS A 178 -8.65 -18.16 0.41
N PHE A 179 -7.35 -18.34 0.62
CA PHE A 179 -6.37 -18.20 -0.46
C PHE A 179 -6.48 -19.33 -1.48
N LYS A 180 -6.67 -20.58 -1.03
CA LYS A 180 -6.88 -21.73 -1.91
C LYS A 180 -8.11 -21.53 -2.82
N ASN A 181 -9.17 -20.96 -2.30
CA ASN A 181 -10.40 -20.72 -3.06
C ASN A 181 -10.23 -19.65 -4.17
N LEU A 182 -9.13 -18.91 -4.20
CA LEU A 182 -8.78 -18.03 -5.33
C LEU A 182 -8.50 -18.84 -6.60
N GLY A 183 -8.05 -20.11 -6.47
CA GLY A 183 -7.76 -21.01 -7.60
C GLY A 183 -6.44 -20.72 -8.34
N TYR A 184 -5.67 -19.71 -7.91
CA TYR A 184 -4.38 -19.33 -8.51
C TYR A 184 -3.27 -19.07 -7.47
N ALA A 185 -3.54 -19.31 -6.19
CA ALA A 185 -2.60 -19.02 -5.12
C ALA A 185 -1.81 -20.23 -4.61
N ASP A 186 -2.10 -21.45 -5.08
CA ASP A 186 -1.52 -22.69 -4.56
C ASP A 186 0.03 -22.71 -4.62
N ASP A 187 0.62 -22.18 -5.68
CA ASP A 187 2.07 -22.12 -5.85
C ASP A 187 2.76 -21.17 -4.84
N PHE A 188 1.99 -20.34 -4.16
CA PHE A 188 2.48 -19.36 -3.18
C PHE A 188 2.22 -19.79 -1.74
N ILE A 189 1.85 -21.05 -1.51
CA ILE A 189 1.48 -21.58 -0.19
C ILE A 189 2.29 -22.86 0.08
N TYR A 190 2.85 -22.97 1.28
CA TYR A 190 3.37 -24.24 1.75
C TYR A 190 2.88 -24.54 3.17
N TYR A 191 2.84 -25.83 3.51
CA TYR A 191 2.51 -26.30 4.84
C TYR A 191 3.78 -26.64 5.62
N ASN A 192 3.91 -26.10 6.83
CA ASN A 192 5.02 -26.39 7.72
C ASN A 192 4.62 -27.49 8.72
N ASN A 193 5.18 -28.70 8.55
CA ASN A 193 4.90 -29.85 9.42
C ASN A 193 5.40 -29.67 10.87
N GLN A 194 6.32 -28.73 11.13
CA GLN A 194 6.84 -28.49 12.49
C GLN A 194 5.88 -27.64 13.31
N THR A 195 5.27 -26.63 12.69
CA THR A 195 4.34 -25.70 13.33
C THR A 195 2.88 -26.09 13.12
N ASN A 196 2.60 -27.01 12.21
CA ASN A 196 1.27 -27.40 11.73
C ASN A 196 0.47 -26.19 11.20
N LYS A 197 1.14 -25.32 10.48
CA LYS A 197 0.58 -24.08 9.92
C LYS A 197 0.90 -23.95 8.44
N TYR A 198 0.15 -23.08 7.79
CA TYR A 198 0.39 -22.69 6.40
C TYR A 198 1.17 -21.39 6.34
N HIS A 199 2.05 -21.26 5.36
CA HIS A 199 2.79 -20.04 5.06
C HIS A 199 2.42 -19.55 3.68
N ILE A 200 2.03 -18.29 3.58
CA ILE A 200 1.48 -17.69 2.36
C ILE A 200 2.38 -16.55 1.88
N ASP A 201 2.73 -16.55 0.60
CA ASP A 201 3.36 -15.40 -0.04
C ASP A 201 2.28 -14.44 -0.57
N ASN A 202 1.93 -13.44 0.25
CA ASN A 202 0.92 -12.48 -0.13
C ASN A 202 1.38 -11.53 -1.23
N GLN A 203 2.69 -11.20 -1.30
CA GLN A 203 3.22 -10.36 -2.37
C GLN A 203 3.11 -11.06 -3.73
N GLN A 204 3.45 -12.36 -3.80
CA GLN A 204 3.31 -13.14 -5.03
C GLN A 204 1.84 -13.34 -5.42
N THR A 205 0.94 -13.52 -4.44
CA THR A 205 -0.51 -13.58 -4.71
C THR A 205 -1.01 -12.27 -5.31
N VAL A 206 -0.60 -11.12 -4.77
CA VAL A 206 -0.94 -9.80 -5.31
C VAL A 206 -0.33 -9.58 -6.69
N LYS A 207 0.93 -9.99 -6.91
CA LYS A 207 1.56 -9.97 -8.24
C LYS A 207 0.73 -10.76 -9.25
N LYS A 208 0.27 -11.96 -8.86
CA LYS A 208 -0.58 -12.80 -9.71
C LYS A 208 -1.90 -12.11 -10.08
N GLN A 209 -2.49 -11.34 -9.17
CA GLN A 209 -3.68 -10.52 -9.48
C GLN A 209 -3.39 -9.45 -10.54
N CYS A 210 -2.22 -8.81 -10.49
CA CYS A 210 -1.79 -7.88 -11.52
C CYS A 210 -1.66 -8.57 -12.89
N GLU A 211 -1.04 -9.76 -12.90
CA GLU A 211 -0.87 -10.56 -14.13
C GLU A 211 -2.21 -11.02 -14.71
N LEU A 212 -3.16 -11.44 -13.89
CA LEU A 212 -4.52 -11.82 -14.31
C LEU A 212 -5.28 -10.64 -14.93
N ALA A 213 -5.01 -9.41 -14.48
CA ALA A 213 -5.57 -8.20 -15.07
C ALA A 213 -4.92 -7.83 -16.43
N GLY A 214 -3.85 -8.54 -16.83
CA GLY A 214 -3.16 -8.36 -18.10
C GLY A 214 -1.89 -7.50 -18.03
N ILE A 215 -1.38 -7.22 -16.84
CA ILE A 215 -0.09 -6.52 -16.65
C ILE A 215 1.03 -7.58 -16.75
N SER A 216 2.02 -7.35 -17.62
CA SER A 216 3.09 -8.32 -17.80
C SER A 216 4.06 -8.36 -16.61
N THR A 217 4.71 -9.50 -16.38
CA THR A 217 5.67 -9.67 -15.28
C THR A 217 6.77 -8.62 -15.27
N GLU A 218 7.24 -8.18 -16.44
CA GLU A 218 8.31 -7.18 -16.60
C GLU A 218 7.88 -5.77 -16.17
N GLN A 219 6.58 -5.53 -16.07
CA GLN A 219 6.01 -4.26 -15.62
C GLN A 219 5.82 -4.22 -14.08
N ILE A 220 6.09 -5.34 -13.39
CA ILE A 220 5.86 -5.50 -11.96
C ILE A 220 7.20 -5.67 -11.24
N THR A 221 7.48 -4.78 -10.31
CA THR A 221 8.65 -4.85 -9.42
C THR A 221 8.19 -5.16 -7.99
N ILE A 222 8.95 -5.96 -7.27
CA ILE A 222 8.68 -6.31 -5.86
C ILE A 222 9.87 -5.90 -5.00
N ASP A 223 9.60 -5.20 -3.90
CA ASP A 223 10.55 -5.04 -2.81
C ASP A 223 10.49 -6.29 -1.90
N PRO A 224 11.54 -7.12 -1.83
CA PRO A 224 11.53 -8.36 -1.06
C PRO A 224 11.73 -8.13 0.45
N THR A 225 11.84 -6.88 0.90
CA THR A 225 12.09 -6.56 2.31
C THR A 225 10.92 -7.02 3.18
N CYS A 226 11.22 -7.86 4.17
CA CYS A 226 10.23 -8.30 5.16
C CYS A 226 10.10 -7.27 6.28
N THR A 227 8.90 -6.75 6.49
CA THR A 227 8.61 -5.77 7.55
C THR A 227 8.83 -6.33 8.96
N TYR A 228 8.64 -7.64 9.15
CA TYR A 228 8.90 -8.33 10.41
C TYR A 228 10.41 -8.48 10.70
N LEU A 229 11.23 -8.78 9.70
CA LEU A 229 12.66 -9.04 9.87
C LEU A 229 13.51 -7.78 9.80
N SER A 230 13.01 -6.73 9.14
CA SER A 230 13.72 -5.47 9.00
C SER A 230 13.76 -4.69 10.33
N PRO A 231 14.92 -4.18 10.76
CA PRO A 231 15.00 -3.30 11.92
C PRO A 231 14.24 -1.98 11.73
N ASP A 232 14.08 -1.56 10.48
CA ASP A 232 13.34 -0.36 10.10
C ASP A 232 11.86 -0.67 9.73
N GLY A 233 11.38 -1.89 10.05
CA GLY A 233 10.01 -2.34 9.78
C GLY A 233 9.05 -2.01 10.93
N PHE A 234 7.85 -1.53 10.59
CA PHE A 234 6.69 -1.66 11.45
C PHE A 234 5.99 -2.98 11.11
N SER A 235 5.80 -3.83 12.11
CA SER A 235 5.14 -5.13 11.92
C SER A 235 4.07 -5.36 12.99
N TYR A 236 2.83 -5.52 12.54
CA TYR A 236 1.69 -5.91 13.37
C TYR A 236 1.86 -7.34 13.91
N ARG A 237 2.55 -8.21 13.15
CA ARG A 237 2.87 -9.58 13.55
C ARG A 237 3.81 -9.61 14.75
N GLN A 238 4.77 -8.68 14.83
CA GLN A 238 5.66 -8.54 15.98
C GLN A 238 4.95 -7.89 17.16
N ASP A 239 4.25 -6.79 16.90
CA ASP A 239 3.59 -5.98 17.90
C ASP A 239 2.31 -5.38 17.33
N LYS A 240 1.17 -5.77 17.93
CA LYS A 240 -0.16 -5.27 17.51
C LYS A 240 -0.31 -3.76 17.68
N GLN A 241 0.47 -3.16 18.59
CA GLN A 241 0.53 -1.71 18.82
C GLN A 241 1.57 -1.00 17.96
N SER A 242 2.26 -1.72 17.09
CA SER A 242 3.25 -1.14 16.18
C SER A 242 2.65 0.02 15.39
N GLY A 243 3.47 1.07 15.14
CA GLY A 243 3.11 2.15 14.20
C GLY A 243 2.85 1.63 12.79
N ARG A 244 2.62 2.56 11.85
CA ARG A 244 2.40 2.21 10.44
C ARG A 244 3.36 2.96 9.55
N HIS A 245 3.88 2.27 8.55
CA HIS A 245 4.45 2.89 7.36
C HIS A 245 3.37 3.68 6.63
N LEU A 246 3.76 4.77 5.99
CA LEU A 246 2.95 5.45 5.00
C LEU A 246 3.55 5.21 3.63
N SER A 247 2.84 4.49 2.80
CA SER A 247 3.11 4.31 1.38
C SER A 247 2.48 5.45 0.60
N PHE A 248 3.24 6.12 -0.25
CA PHE A 248 2.79 7.31 -0.95
C PHE A 248 3.18 7.32 -2.42
N ILE A 249 2.31 7.91 -3.23
CA ILE A 249 2.60 8.24 -4.63
C ILE A 249 1.98 9.61 -4.97
N MET A 250 2.73 10.42 -5.72
CA MET A 250 2.28 11.73 -6.17
C MET A 250 2.77 12.01 -7.59
N LYS A 251 1.88 12.53 -8.43
CA LYS A 251 2.24 13.21 -9.67
C LYS A 251 2.61 14.64 -9.34
N LYS A 252 3.82 15.03 -9.71
CA LYS A 252 4.31 16.39 -9.50
C LYS A 252 3.58 17.34 -10.45
N GLY A 253 3.21 18.52 -9.96
CA GLY A 253 2.73 19.62 -10.80
C GLY A 253 3.89 20.35 -11.45
N ASP A 254 3.56 21.09 -12.49
CA ASP A 254 4.49 22.03 -13.15
C ASP A 254 4.88 23.18 -12.21
#